data_29448f193dd9c9fbce1344558433369a
#
_entry.id   29448f193dd9c9fbce1344558433369a
#
_cell.length_a   1.000
_cell.length_b   1.000
_cell.length_c   1.000
_cell.angle_alpha   90.00
_cell.angle_beta   90.00
_cell.angle_gamma   90.00
#
_symmetry.space_group_name_H-M   'P 1'
#
loop_
_entity.id
_entity.type
_entity.pdbx_description
1 polymer ?
#
loop_
_entity_poly.entity_id
_entity_poly.type
_entity_poly.pdbx_seq_one_letter_code
_entity_poly.pdbx_strand_id
1 'polypeptide(L)'
;EGWYRKGILLSKEEDYRIQILSDESITAKFVKKRTPKVVKLSKTKYVYDGKTKNPGVIVLDGDGNRVSSDHYTVSYQAGRKKVGQYHVNVKMKNKYCGSKTLSFKIVPKATKITKVIKKKKVLSISWKKQKKQVSGYQIQVSTSRKFKSKKTKNISGMKKNSTTVSKLKSRKKYYIRIRTWKKKNRKKYYSAWSKVKIGKTK
;
A
#
# COMPACT_ATOMS: atom_id res chain seq x y z
N GLU A 1 2.86 -23.62 31.16
CA GLU A 1 3.93 -23.89 30.22
C GLU A 1 5.26 -23.87 30.97
N GLY A 2 6.02 -24.95 30.89
CA GLY A 2 7.31 -25.08 31.59
C GLY A 2 7.60 -26.50 32.04
N TRP A 3 8.71 -26.66 32.75
CA TRP A 3 9.19 -27.90 33.34
C TRP A 3 8.78 -27.99 34.82
N TYR A 4 8.22 -29.09 35.21
CA TYR A 4 7.67 -29.28 36.57
C TYR A 4 8.20 -30.54 37.22
N ARG A 5 8.44 -30.51 38.56
CA ARG A 5 8.72 -31.64 39.41
C ARG A 5 7.68 -31.67 40.53
N LYS A 6 6.95 -32.78 40.67
CA LYS A 6 5.87 -32.92 41.67
C LYS A 6 4.90 -31.73 41.72
N GLY A 7 4.56 -31.16 40.52
CA GLY A 7 3.67 -30.00 40.42
C GLY A 7 4.32 -28.62 40.61
N ILE A 8 5.57 -28.55 41.05
CA ILE A 8 6.32 -27.31 41.29
C ILE A 8 7.01 -26.90 39.96
N LEU A 9 6.88 -25.64 39.54
CA LEU A 9 7.55 -25.10 38.36
C LEU A 9 9.06 -25.00 38.61
N LEU A 10 9.86 -25.63 37.77
CA LEU A 10 11.33 -25.60 37.81
C LEU A 10 11.87 -24.52 36.85
N SER A 11 11.35 -24.47 35.61
CA SER A 11 11.79 -23.51 34.60
C SER A 11 10.69 -23.25 33.58
N LYS A 12 10.71 -22.04 32.98
CA LYS A 12 9.92 -21.66 31.79
C LYS A 12 10.75 -21.61 30.52
N GLU A 13 12.04 -21.88 30.60
CA GLU A 13 12.93 -21.89 29.40
C GLU A 13 12.56 -23.05 28.48
N GLU A 14 12.74 -22.86 27.16
CA GLU A 14 12.48 -23.92 26.17
C GLU A 14 13.44 -25.08 26.34
N ASP A 15 14.70 -24.81 26.69
CA ASP A 15 15.72 -25.78 27.02
C ASP A 15 16.05 -25.67 28.50
N TYR A 16 15.76 -26.73 29.26
CA TYR A 16 16.05 -26.81 30.69
C TYR A 16 16.96 -27.98 30.97
N ARG A 17 18.10 -27.72 31.60
CA ARG A 17 19.07 -28.74 32.05
C ARG A 17 18.99 -28.89 33.54
N ILE A 18 18.86 -30.14 34.00
CA ILE A 18 18.82 -30.48 35.40
C ILE A 18 19.69 -31.71 35.64
N GLN A 19 20.41 -31.70 36.75
CA GLN A 19 21.09 -32.90 37.23
C GLN A 19 20.12 -33.75 37.99
N ILE A 20 19.96 -35.03 37.57
CA ILE A 20 19.10 -35.99 38.20
C ILE A 20 19.99 -36.82 39.15
N LEU A 21 19.67 -36.78 40.46
CA LEU A 21 20.44 -37.44 41.51
C LEU A 21 19.71 -38.69 42.06
N SER A 22 18.47 -38.92 41.64
CA SER A 22 17.63 -40.05 42.03
C SER A 22 16.52 -40.28 41.00
N ASP A 23 15.74 -41.35 41.14
CA ASP A 23 14.57 -41.60 40.29
C ASP A 23 13.51 -40.51 40.46
N GLU A 24 13.51 -39.57 39.55
CA GLU A 24 12.60 -38.44 39.58
C GLU A 24 11.79 -38.32 38.29
N SER A 25 10.52 -37.93 38.41
CA SER A 25 9.65 -37.64 37.28
C SER A 25 9.62 -36.14 37.03
N ILE A 26 10.03 -35.74 35.81
CA ILE A 26 9.93 -34.37 35.32
C ILE A 26 8.84 -34.31 34.27
N THR A 27 7.88 -33.41 34.44
CA THR A 27 6.76 -33.22 33.50
C THR A 27 6.94 -31.94 32.74
N ALA A 28 6.99 -32.04 31.41
CA ALA A 28 6.90 -30.88 30.52
C ALA A 28 5.43 -30.57 30.20
N LYS A 29 4.97 -29.38 30.53
CA LYS A 29 3.62 -28.91 30.19
C LYS A 29 3.71 -27.94 28.99
N PHE A 30 3.08 -28.31 27.90
CA PHE A 30 3.03 -27.51 26.67
C PHE A 30 1.64 -26.91 26.46
N VAL A 31 1.60 -25.67 26.00
CA VAL A 31 0.36 -25.03 25.54
C VAL A 31 0.37 -24.93 24.03
N LYS A 32 -0.65 -25.49 23.39
CA LYS A 32 -0.82 -25.36 21.94
C LYS A 32 -1.04 -23.89 21.57
N LYS A 33 -0.05 -23.29 20.91
CA LYS A 33 -0.17 -21.91 20.40
C LYS A 33 -1.17 -21.87 19.25
N ARG A 34 -2.00 -20.82 19.22
CA ARG A 34 -3.02 -20.59 18.20
C ARG A 34 -2.46 -19.76 17.06
N THR A 35 -2.87 -20.02 15.82
CA THR A 35 -2.62 -19.14 14.68
C THR A 35 -3.81 -18.19 14.50
N PRO A 36 -3.58 -16.88 14.32
CA PRO A 36 -4.69 -15.97 14.05
C PRO A 36 -5.32 -16.25 12.67
N LYS A 37 -6.65 -16.14 12.59
CA LYS A 37 -7.41 -16.32 11.34
C LYS A 37 -7.16 -15.18 10.35
N VAL A 38 -7.07 -13.95 10.87
CA VAL A 38 -6.87 -12.75 10.04
C VAL A 38 -5.73 -11.90 10.57
N VAL A 39 -4.79 -11.56 9.69
CA VAL A 39 -3.79 -10.50 9.92
C VAL A 39 -3.81 -9.57 8.71
N LYS A 40 -4.24 -8.32 8.88
CA LYS A 40 -4.36 -7.33 7.81
C LYS A 40 -4.00 -5.91 8.27
N LEU A 41 -3.74 -5.02 7.30
CA LEU A 41 -3.56 -3.60 7.59
C LEU A 41 -4.91 -2.87 7.58
N SER A 42 -5.07 -1.89 8.43
CA SER A 42 -6.22 -0.98 8.46
C SER A 42 -6.33 -0.16 7.16
N LYS A 43 -5.19 0.11 6.51
CA LYS A 43 -5.13 0.86 5.24
C LYS A 43 -3.91 0.43 4.41
N THR A 44 -4.13 0.13 3.14
CA THR A 44 -3.09 -0.40 2.23
C THR A 44 -2.62 0.62 1.19
N LYS A 45 -3.24 1.82 1.12
CA LYS A 45 -2.89 2.85 0.15
C LYS A 45 -2.95 4.25 0.77
N TYR A 46 -1.86 4.99 0.64
CA TYR A 46 -1.72 6.37 1.10
C TYR A 46 -1.35 7.29 -0.05
N VAL A 47 -1.75 8.57 0.05
CA VAL A 47 -1.28 9.63 -0.84
C VAL A 47 -0.07 10.28 -0.19
N TYR A 48 0.95 10.59 -0.98
CA TYR A 48 2.13 11.29 -0.53
C TYR A 48 1.80 12.67 0.05
N ASP A 49 2.22 12.91 1.27
CA ASP A 49 2.12 14.20 1.99
C ASP A 49 3.43 14.60 2.68
N GLY A 50 4.51 13.79 2.53
CA GLY A 50 5.80 14.01 3.17
C GLY A 50 5.91 13.43 4.59
N LYS A 51 4.82 12.93 5.17
CA LYS A 51 4.79 12.33 6.51
C LYS A 51 5.02 10.81 6.44
N THR A 52 5.65 10.24 7.47
CA THR A 52 5.81 8.79 7.63
C THR A 52 4.44 8.11 7.76
N LYS A 53 4.27 6.94 7.14
CA LYS A 53 3.02 6.16 7.18
C LYS A 53 3.21 4.90 7.99
N ASN A 54 2.39 4.77 9.04
CA ASN A 54 2.33 3.62 9.93
C ASN A 54 0.88 3.08 9.92
N PRO A 55 0.51 2.23 8.94
CA PRO A 55 -0.82 1.62 8.95
C PRO A 55 -1.00 0.78 10.21
N GLY A 56 -2.16 0.89 10.86
CA GLY A 56 -2.51 0.00 11.97
C GLY A 56 -2.65 -1.44 11.50
N VAL A 57 -2.33 -2.38 12.39
CA VAL A 57 -2.50 -3.82 12.17
C VAL A 57 -3.80 -4.27 12.84
N ILE A 58 -4.54 -5.13 12.16
CA ILE A 58 -5.74 -5.79 12.67
C ILE A 58 -5.46 -7.28 12.67
N VAL A 59 -5.52 -7.89 13.86
CA VAL A 59 -5.38 -9.33 14.07
C VAL A 59 -6.67 -9.84 14.66
N LEU A 60 -7.25 -10.90 14.06
CA LEU A 60 -8.43 -11.59 14.56
C LEU A 60 -8.11 -13.06 14.79
N ASP A 61 -8.61 -13.62 15.87
CA ASP A 61 -8.50 -15.04 16.20
C ASP A 61 -9.46 -15.93 15.37
N GLY A 62 -9.56 -17.20 15.71
CA GLY A 62 -10.45 -18.16 15.05
C GLY A 62 -11.92 -17.79 15.12
N ASP A 63 -12.33 -17.19 16.22
CA ASP A 63 -13.70 -16.81 16.54
C ASP A 63 -14.07 -15.42 16.01
N GLY A 64 -13.10 -14.71 15.42
CA GLY A 64 -13.27 -13.36 14.87
C GLY A 64 -13.05 -12.24 15.88
N ASN A 65 -12.65 -12.55 17.12
CA ASN A 65 -12.35 -11.55 18.13
C ASN A 65 -11.01 -10.89 17.88
N ARG A 66 -10.89 -9.62 18.30
CA ARG A 66 -9.65 -8.86 18.15
C ARG A 66 -8.58 -9.36 19.12
N VAL A 67 -7.43 -9.70 18.58
CA VAL A 67 -6.24 -10.08 19.37
C VAL A 67 -5.57 -8.80 19.86
N SER A 68 -5.30 -8.72 21.18
CA SER A 68 -4.57 -7.61 21.81
C SER A 68 -3.16 -7.45 21.21
N SER A 69 -2.67 -6.22 21.15
CA SER A 69 -1.31 -5.87 20.71
C SER A 69 -0.20 -6.54 21.55
N ASP A 70 -0.51 -6.96 22.80
CA ASP A 70 0.42 -7.68 23.67
C ASP A 70 0.80 -9.07 23.14
N HIS A 71 0.04 -9.58 22.16
CA HIS A 71 0.24 -10.88 21.54
C HIS A 71 0.94 -10.85 20.19
N TYR A 72 1.43 -9.69 19.75
CA TYR A 72 2.24 -9.57 18.51
C TYR A 72 3.15 -8.37 18.55
N THR A 73 4.19 -8.39 17.73
CA THR A 73 5.07 -7.25 17.46
C THR A 73 4.88 -6.81 16.01
N VAL A 74 5.04 -5.50 15.77
CA VAL A 74 4.93 -4.91 14.42
C VAL A 74 6.20 -4.16 14.10
N SER A 75 6.83 -4.51 12.99
CA SER A 75 7.98 -3.79 12.46
C SER A 75 7.69 -3.25 11.07
N TYR A 76 8.16 -2.04 10.81
CA TYR A 76 7.91 -1.32 9.56
C TYR A 76 9.19 -1.11 8.78
N GLN A 77 9.16 -1.38 7.48
CA GLN A 77 10.28 -1.06 6.59
C GLN A 77 10.61 0.45 6.61
N ALA A 78 11.89 0.81 6.58
CA ALA A 78 12.34 2.21 6.58
C ALA A 78 11.95 2.98 5.31
N GLY A 79 12.05 4.32 5.35
CA GLY A 79 11.81 5.18 4.18
C GLY A 79 10.36 5.40 3.76
N ARG A 80 9.38 4.97 4.57
CA ARG A 80 7.94 5.01 4.32
C ARG A 80 7.28 6.39 4.38
N LYS A 81 8.04 7.45 4.10
CA LYS A 81 7.54 8.81 3.84
C LYS A 81 7.65 9.22 2.36
N LYS A 82 8.23 8.39 1.49
CA LYS A 82 8.37 8.64 0.03
C LYS A 82 7.41 7.74 -0.75
N VAL A 83 7.11 8.08 -2.01
CA VAL A 83 6.32 7.22 -2.91
C VAL A 83 7.01 5.86 -3.10
N GLY A 84 6.26 4.78 -2.96
CA GLY A 84 6.78 3.41 -3.06
C GLY A 84 5.84 2.38 -2.46
N GLN A 85 6.25 1.13 -2.48
CA GLN A 85 5.67 0.02 -1.73
C GLN A 85 6.56 -0.26 -0.53
N TYR A 86 5.94 -0.60 0.59
CA TYR A 86 6.60 -0.85 1.87
C TYR A 86 5.99 -2.06 2.54
N HIS A 87 6.80 -2.76 3.32
CA HIS A 87 6.41 -3.96 4.06
C HIS A 87 6.21 -3.65 5.54
N VAL A 88 5.33 -4.42 6.14
CA VAL A 88 5.03 -4.44 7.57
C VAL A 88 5.09 -5.89 7.99
N ASN A 89 6.00 -6.22 8.91
CA ASN A 89 6.13 -7.56 9.45
C ASN A 89 5.39 -7.62 10.79
N VAL A 90 4.52 -8.59 10.92
CA VAL A 90 3.78 -8.90 12.16
C VAL A 90 4.26 -10.25 12.64
N LYS A 91 4.86 -10.31 13.84
CA LYS A 91 5.31 -11.55 14.48
C LYS A 91 4.45 -11.79 15.70
N MET A 92 3.80 -12.92 15.73
CA MET A 92 2.97 -13.35 16.88
C MET A 92 3.86 -13.75 18.04
N LYS A 93 3.33 -13.62 19.26
CA LYS A 93 3.99 -14.02 20.52
C LYS A 93 2.98 -14.51 21.56
N ASN A 94 3.48 -15.00 22.69
CA ASN A 94 2.69 -15.55 23.80
C ASN A 94 1.83 -16.73 23.33
N LYS A 95 0.53 -16.69 23.56
CA LYS A 95 -0.44 -17.76 23.20
C LYS A 95 -0.68 -17.90 21.68
N TYR A 96 -0.11 -17.02 20.85
CA TYR A 96 -0.19 -17.09 19.39
C TYR A 96 1.17 -17.35 18.77
N CYS A 97 1.19 -17.97 17.59
CA CYS A 97 2.40 -18.25 16.81
C CYS A 97 2.25 -17.81 15.36
N GLY A 98 3.39 -17.78 14.65
CA GLY A 98 3.48 -17.43 13.25
C GLY A 98 3.89 -15.97 13.00
N SER A 99 4.16 -15.67 11.74
CA SER A 99 4.49 -14.33 11.27
C SER A 99 3.82 -14.05 9.95
N LYS A 100 3.55 -12.77 9.65
CA LYS A 100 2.98 -12.35 8.37
C LYS A 100 3.60 -11.06 7.88
N THR A 101 4.06 -11.05 6.64
CA THR A 101 4.50 -9.86 5.93
C THR A 101 3.33 -9.28 5.14
N LEU A 102 2.95 -8.07 5.48
CA LEU A 102 1.91 -7.29 4.81
C LEU A 102 2.55 -6.17 3.99
N SER A 103 1.82 -5.60 3.05
CA SER A 103 2.34 -4.48 2.27
C SER A 103 1.32 -3.36 2.06
N PHE A 104 1.84 -2.13 1.98
CA PHE A 104 1.06 -0.96 1.60
C PHE A 104 1.81 -0.10 0.59
N LYS A 105 1.09 0.81 -0.07
CA LYS A 105 1.65 1.69 -1.10
C LYS A 105 1.44 3.15 -0.74
N ILE A 106 2.46 3.96 -0.95
CA ILE A 106 2.35 5.42 -1.00
C ILE A 106 2.38 5.82 -2.46
N VAL A 107 1.33 6.49 -2.93
CA VAL A 107 1.19 6.93 -4.32
C VAL A 107 1.39 8.45 -4.41
N PRO A 108 1.81 8.99 -5.58
CA PRO A 108 1.98 10.43 -5.73
C PRO A 108 0.65 11.19 -5.57
N LYS A 109 0.74 12.48 -5.22
CA LYS A 109 -0.42 13.37 -5.14
C LYS A 109 -1.03 13.56 -6.53
N ALA A 110 -2.34 13.47 -6.63
CA ALA A 110 -3.06 13.71 -7.88
C ALA A 110 -2.94 15.16 -8.34
N THR A 111 -3.24 15.42 -9.61
CA THR A 111 -3.31 16.75 -10.19
C THR A 111 -4.69 17.00 -10.80
N LYS A 112 -4.93 18.24 -11.28
CA LYS A 112 -6.16 18.63 -11.95
C LYS A 112 -5.86 19.30 -13.27
N ILE A 113 -6.71 19.07 -14.28
CA ILE A 113 -6.68 19.81 -15.56
C ILE A 113 -7.18 21.22 -15.29
N THR A 114 -6.41 22.21 -15.72
CA THR A 114 -6.72 23.63 -15.56
C THR A 114 -7.37 24.20 -16.81
N LYS A 115 -6.86 23.85 -18.01
CA LYS A 115 -7.34 24.41 -19.29
C LYS A 115 -7.37 23.32 -20.37
N VAL A 116 -8.35 23.40 -21.26
CA VAL A 116 -8.45 22.61 -22.48
C VAL A 116 -8.72 23.56 -23.64
N ILE A 117 -7.75 23.71 -24.56
CA ILE A 117 -7.89 24.51 -25.77
C ILE A 117 -8.28 23.57 -26.90
N LYS A 118 -9.32 23.95 -27.64
CA LYS A 118 -9.95 23.20 -28.72
C LYS A 118 -9.43 23.69 -30.06
N LYS A 119 -8.82 22.80 -30.86
CA LYS A 119 -8.34 23.09 -32.23
C LYS A 119 -8.87 22.02 -33.19
N LYS A 120 -8.69 22.22 -34.52
CA LYS A 120 -9.06 21.23 -35.56
C LYS A 120 -8.29 19.92 -35.31
N LYS A 121 -9.01 18.82 -35.04
CA LYS A 121 -8.46 17.47 -34.75
C LYS A 121 -7.42 17.41 -33.60
N VAL A 122 -7.35 18.44 -32.70
CA VAL A 122 -6.34 18.59 -31.66
C VAL A 122 -6.95 19.17 -30.38
N LEU A 123 -6.48 18.69 -29.23
CA LEU A 123 -6.74 19.25 -27.89
C LEU A 123 -5.42 19.60 -27.23
N SER A 124 -5.23 20.87 -26.84
CA SER A 124 -4.13 21.28 -25.97
C SER A 124 -4.63 21.28 -24.51
N ILE A 125 -3.95 20.56 -23.63
CA ILE A 125 -4.39 20.27 -22.27
C ILE A 125 -3.33 20.80 -21.32
N SER A 126 -3.73 21.64 -20.37
CA SER A 126 -2.86 22.17 -19.30
C SER A 126 -3.34 21.68 -17.93
N TRP A 127 -2.40 21.55 -16.99
CA TRP A 127 -2.70 21.06 -15.64
C TRP A 127 -1.84 21.72 -14.57
N LYS A 128 -2.24 21.57 -13.29
CA LYS A 128 -1.47 22.05 -12.15
C LYS A 128 -0.25 21.14 -11.94
N LYS A 129 0.96 21.70 -11.97
CA LYS A 129 2.20 20.97 -11.69
C LYS A 129 2.21 20.41 -10.27
N GLN A 130 2.82 19.24 -10.09
CA GLN A 130 3.16 18.68 -8.79
C GLN A 130 4.68 18.77 -8.58
N LYS A 131 5.10 19.34 -7.45
CA LYS A 131 6.50 19.68 -7.19
C LYS A 131 7.35 18.57 -6.57
N LYS A 132 6.72 17.58 -5.89
CA LYS A 132 7.45 16.55 -5.12
C LYS A 132 6.94 15.14 -5.43
N GLN A 133 7.84 14.16 -5.46
CA GLN A 133 7.54 12.74 -5.63
C GLN A 133 6.73 12.39 -6.89
N VAL A 134 6.99 13.10 -8.00
CA VAL A 134 6.41 12.88 -9.32
C VAL A 134 7.53 12.77 -10.36
N SER A 135 7.43 11.79 -11.27
CA SER A 135 8.33 11.64 -12.43
C SER A 135 7.67 12.12 -13.73
N GLY A 136 6.34 12.26 -13.73
CA GLY A 136 5.59 12.70 -14.88
C GLY A 136 4.09 12.54 -14.74
N TYR A 137 3.40 12.64 -15.86
CA TYR A 137 1.95 12.67 -15.97
C TYR A 137 1.47 11.65 -17.00
N GLN A 138 0.25 11.18 -16.84
CA GLN A 138 -0.42 10.36 -17.84
C GLN A 138 -1.80 10.95 -18.09
N ILE A 139 -2.08 11.21 -19.37
CA ILE A 139 -3.36 11.74 -19.84
C ILE A 139 -4.07 10.64 -20.63
N GLN A 140 -5.37 10.55 -20.41
CA GLN A 140 -6.26 9.75 -21.25
C GLN A 140 -7.33 10.65 -21.87
N VAL A 141 -7.59 10.41 -23.15
CA VAL A 141 -8.61 11.09 -23.95
C VAL A 141 -9.46 10.02 -24.62
N SER A 142 -10.79 10.12 -24.48
CA SER A 142 -11.74 9.15 -25.02
C SER A 142 -13.02 9.83 -25.47
N THR A 143 -13.71 9.28 -26.44
CA THR A 143 -15.09 9.67 -26.81
C THR A 143 -16.11 9.05 -25.85
N SER A 144 -15.73 8.02 -25.10
CA SER A 144 -16.58 7.38 -24.08
C SER A 144 -16.25 7.91 -22.67
N ARG A 145 -17.28 8.27 -21.90
CA ARG A 145 -17.14 8.66 -20.46
C ARG A 145 -16.54 7.55 -19.61
N LYS A 146 -16.75 6.29 -19.98
CA LYS A 146 -16.20 5.12 -19.30
C LYS A 146 -14.74 4.80 -19.73
N PHE A 147 -14.16 5.55 -20.66
CA PHE A 147 -12.79 5.36 -21.19
C PHE A 147 -12.54 3.96 -21.76
N LYS A 148 -13.55 3.30 -22.36
CA LYS A 148 -13.41 1.99 -23.00
C LYS A 148 -12.39 2.06 -24.15
N SER A 149 -12.59 2.95 -25.13
CA SER A 149 -11.60 3.28 -26.19
C SER A 149 -10.93 4.60 -25.85
N LYS A 150 -9.61 4.57 -25.60
CA LYS A 150 -8.87 5.73 -25.10
C LYS A 150 -7.51 5.89 -25.77
N LYS A 151 -7.13 7.09 -26.13
CA LYS A 151 -5.74 7.46 -26.36
C LYS A 151 -5.07 7.78 -25.04
N THR A 152 -3.93 7.15 -24.79
CA THR A 152 -3.12 7.36 -23.58
C THR A 152 -1.81 8.02 -23.96
N LYS A 153 -1.48 9.15 -23.33
CA LYS A 153 -0.21 9.84 -23.49
C LYS A 153 0.54 9.89 -22.16
N ASN A 154 1.75 9.37 -22.16
CA ASN A 154 2.66 9.47 -21.03
C ASN A 154 3.59 10.67 -21.25
N ILE A 155 3.72 11.52 -20.25
CA ILE A 155 4.55 12.72 -20.28
C ILE A 155 5.59 12.58 -19.16
N SER A 156 6.85 12.49 -19.52
CA SER A 156 7.97 12.50 -18.59
C SER A 156 8.34 13.93 -18.23
N GLY A 157 8.79 14.12 -16.99
CA GLY A 157 9.22 15.41 -16.46
C GLY A 157 8.19 16.06 -15.54
N MET A 158 8.63 16.30 -14.31
CA MET A 158 7.84 16.93 -13.25
C MET A 158 7.46 18.38 -13.57
N LYS A 159 8.34 19.08 -14.31
CA LYS A 159 8.16 20.50 -14.66
C LYS A 159 7.10 20.72 -15.75
N LYS A 160 6.75 19.70 -16.54
CA LYS A 160 5.73 19.79 -17.60
C LYS A 160 4.36 20.09 -17.02
N ASN A 161 3.62 20.98 -17.64
CA ASN A 161 2.28 21.39 -17.22
C ASN A 161 1.29 21.48 -18.39
N SER A 162 1.71 21.14 -19.62
CA SER A 162 0.85 21.12 -20.80
C SER A 162 1.29 20.05 -21.79
N THR A 163 0.38 19.64 -22.65
CA THR A 163 0.65 18.79 -23.81
C THR A 163 -0.47 18.90 -24.83
N THR A 164 -0.17 18.48 -26.03
CA THR A 164 -1.11 18.41 -27.15
C THR A 164 -1.44 16.96 -27.46
N VAL A 165 -2.72 16.67 -27.68
CA VAL A 165 -3.20 15.38 -28.18
C VAL A 165 -3.78 15.60 -29.55
N SER A 166 -3.12 15.06 -30.58
CA SER A 166 -3.47 15.20 -32.01
C SER A 166 -4.11 13.91 -32.55
N LYS A 167 -4.41 13.94 -33.86
CA LYS A 167 -5.06 12.83 -34.59
C LYS A 167 -6.39 12.41 -33.92
N LEU A 168 -7.17 13.40 -33.52
CA LEU A 168 -8.53 13.25 -33.02
C LEU A 168 -9.54 13.46 -34.20
N LYS A 169 -10.74 12.89 -34.06
CA LYS A 169 -11.83 13.14 -35.00
C LYS A 169 -12.31 14.58 -34.84
N SER A 170 -12.61 15.28 -35.98
CA SER A 170 -13.15 16.65 -35.98
C SER A 170 -14.57 16.66 -35.40
N ARG A 171 -14.98 17.77 -34.81
CA ARG A 171 -16.32 18.03 -34.25
C ARG A 171 -16.81 16.97 -33.24
N LYS A 172 -15.90 16.18 -32.64
CA LYS A 172 -16.23 15.14 -31.64
C LYS A 172 -15.99 15.60 -30.22
N LYS A 173 -16.85 15.19 -29.32
CA LYS A 173 -16.75 15.38 -27.87
C LYS A 173 -15.78 14.35 -27.29
N TYR A 174 -14.85 14.81 -26.45
CA TYR A 174 -13.86 14.00 -25.77
C TYR A 174 -13.91 14.21 -24.27
N TYR A 175 -13.81 13.13 -23.51
CA TYR A 175 -13.60 13.08 -22.07
C TYR A 175 -12.11 12.96 -21.81
N ILE A 176 -11.62 13.75 -20.86
CA ILE A 176 -10.18 13.91 -20.60
C ILE A 176 -9.94 13.75 -19.12
N ARG A 177 -8.97 12.92 -18.73
CA ARG A 177 -8.50 12.79 -17.36
C ARG A 177 -6.99 12.70 -17.31
N ILE A 178 -6.42 13.11 -16.18
CA ILE A 178 -4.98 13.12 -15.93
C ILE A 178 -4.67 12.46 -14.59
N ARG A 179 -3.51 11.84 -14.48
CA ARG A 179 -2.92 11.41 -13.23
C ARG A 179 -1.42 11.64 -13.24
N THR A 180 -0.83 11.71 -12.06
CA THR A 180 0.62 11.74 -11.87
C THR A 180 1.16 10.32 -11.76
N TRP A 181 2.45 10.14 -12.04
CA TRP A 181 3.18 8.92 -11.76
C TRP A 181 4.57 9.20 -11.22
N LYS A 182 5.09 8.26 -10.41
CA LYS A 182 6.46 8.22 -9.93
C LYS A 182 7.08 6.89 -10.30
N LYS A 183 8.28 6.90 -10.90
CA LYS A 183 9.08 5.70 -11.12
C LYS A 183 10.01 5.49 -9.92
N LYS A 184 10.00 4.29 -9.34
CA LYS A 184 10.91 3.84 -8.29
C LYS A 184 11.20 2.36 -8.51
N ASN A 185 12.48 1.95 -8.54
CA ASN A 185 12.91 0.57 -8.73
C ASN A 185 12.20 -0.10 -9.92
N ARG A 186 12.31 0.50 -11.12
CA ARG A 186 11.67 0.08 -12.39
C ARG A 186 10.13 0.04 -12.38
N LYS A 187 9.46 0.23 -11.24
CA LYS A 187 7.99 0.21 -11.09
C LYS A 187 7.39 1.61 -11.12
N LYS A 188 6.23 1.77 -11.76
CA LYS A 188 5.45 3.01 -11.78
C LYS A 188 4.33 2.97 -10.73
N TYR A 189 4.26 4.00 -9.91
CA TYR A 189 3.20 4.23 -8.94
C TYR A 189 2.33 5.39 -9.44
N TYR A 190 1.03 5.19 -9.52
CA TYR A 190 0.09 6.16 -10.07
C TYR A 190 -0.80 6.75 -8.98
N SER A 191 -1.08 8.06 -9.10
CA SER A 191 -2.14 8.71 -8.31
C SER A 191 -3.53 8.23 -8.75
N ALA A 192 -4.57 8.63 -8.03
CA ALA A 192 -5.92 8.64 -8.56
C ALA A 192 -6.01 9.52 -9.81
N TRP A 193 -7.00 9.26 -10.67
CA TRP A 193 -7.34 10.12 -11.80
C TRP A 193 -7.95 11.44 -11.32
N SER A 194 -7.76 12.51 -12.09
CA SER A 194 -8.47 13.76 -11.89
C SER A 194 -9.98 13.63 -12.15
N LYS A 195 -10.75 14.61 -11.72
CA LYS A 195 -12.09 14.83 -12.28
C LYS A 195 -11.98 14.95 -13.81
N VAL A 196 -12.98 14.39 -14.51
CA VAL A 196 -13.05 14.42 -15.98
C VAL A 196 -13.33 15.84 -16.47
N LYS A 197 -12.59 16.30 -17.47
CA LYS A 197 -12.89 17.51 -18.25
C LYS A 197 -13.37 17.10 -19.64
N ILE A 198 -14.15 17.98 -20.26
CA ILE A 198 -14.71 17.76 -21.58
C ILE A 198 -14.13 18.78 -22.55
N GLY A 199 -13.76 18.32 -23.74
CA GLY A 199 -13.37 19.14 -24.86
C GLY A 199 -14.02 18.65 -26.16
N LYS A 200 -14.55 19.56 -26.98
CA LYS A 200 -15.03 19.25 -28.36
C LYS A 200 -13.99 19.79 -29.34
N THR A 201 -13.49 18.95 -30.24
CA THR A 201 -12.59 19.39 -31.34
C THR A 201 -13.34 20.29 -32.31
N LYS A 202 -12.62 21.19 -32.95
CA LYS A 202 -13.12 21.94 -34.12
C LYS A 202 -13.03 21.08 -35.36
#